data_232b34a34fcd7afd0556071e201a0e80
#
_entry.id   232b34a34fcd7afd0556071e201a0e80
#
_cell.length_a   1.000
_cell.length_b   1.000
_cell.length_c   1.000
_cell.angle_alpha   90.00
_cell.angle_beta   90.00
_cell.angle_gamma   90.00
#
_symmetry.space_group_name_H-M   'P 1'
#
loop_
_entity.id
_entity.type
_entity.pdbx_description
1 polymer ?
#
loop_
_entity_poly.entity_id
_entity_poly.type
_entity_poly.pdbx_seq_one_letter_code
_entity_poly.pdbx_strand_id
1 'polypeptide(L)'
;MKILIIDIETTGLDPVTSKIVEVGIVSLDLATGEKWTLMDEVTHETGITRQEVEESWIVQNGYMTVEEIRRSVNFDVWKPSIQALIDLHPDGATAFNRKFDFDFLKHRGIVFKKELPCPMLASTDICKLPGKFGKYKWPKAEEAWNFFYPGADYKEKHRGADDAWHEADVVRALYVQGNFKIQ
;
A
#
# COMPACT_ATOMS: atom_id res chain seq x y z
N MET A 1 -16.55 2.89 -11.60
CA MET A 1 -15.90 3.70 -10.54
C MET A 1 -14.49 3.18 -10.37
N LYS A 2 -13.50 4.03 -10.69
CA LYS A 2 -12.09 3.62 -10.66
C LYS A 2 -11.37 4.33 -9.52
N ILE A 3 -10.82 3.55 -8.60
CA ILE A 3 -10.08 4.04 -7.44
C ILE A 3 -8.61 3.62 -7.52
N LEU A 4 -7.76 4.25 -6.74
CA LEU A 4 -6.37 3.83 -6.56
C LEU A 4 -6.17 3.03 -5.28
N ILE A 5 -5.37 1.98 -5.39
CA ILE A 5 -4.76 1.26 -4.28
C ILE A 5 -3.28 1.56 -4.34
N ILE A 6 -2.74 2.05 -3.25
CA ILE A 6 -1.34 2.49 -3.15
C ILE A 6 -0.69 1.71 -2.02
N ASP A 7 0.46 1.12 -2.30
CA ASP A 7 1.32 0.51 -1.31
C ASP A 7 2.74 1.05 -1.47
N ILE A 8 3.43 1.26 -0.37
CA ILE A 8 4.81 1.74 -0.37
C ILE A 8 5.69 0.88 0.53
N GLU A 9 6.94 0.71 0.10
CA GLU A 9 7.98 0.15 0.96
C GLU A 9 8.88 1.25 1.50
N THR A 10 9.35 1.07 2.72
CA THR A 10 10.08 2.11 3.46
C THR A 10 11.27 1.55 4.21
N THR A 11 12.23 2.41 4.60
CA THR A 11 13.34 2.03 5.47
C THR A 11 12.94 1.83 6.93
N GLY A 12 11.75 2.30 7.35
CA GLY A 12 11.28 2.20 8.73
C GLY A 12 9.86 2.73 8.88
N LEU A 13 9.39 2.92 10.10
CA LEU A 13 7.96 3.16 10.38
C LEU A 13 7.58 4.64 10.56
N ASP A 14 8.53 5.53 10.71
CA ASP A 14 8.26 6.96 10.97
C ASP A 14 8.34 7.76 9.68
N PRO A 15 7.24 8.40 9.22
CA PRO A 15 7.19 9.15 7.97
C PRO A 15 8.13 10.37 7.94
N VAL A 16 8.57 10.87 9.10
CA VAL A 16 9.47 12.03 9.21
C VAL A 16 10.92 11.61 9.00
N THR A 17 11.34 10.50 9.59
CA THR A 17 12.75 10.08 9.63
C THR A 17 13.07 8.99 8.62
N SER A 18 12.12 8.11 8.31
CA SER A 18 12.33 7.00 7.37
C SER A 18 12.09 7.43 5.91
N LYS A 19 12.60 6.64 4.97
CA LYS A 19 12.60 6.93 3.53
C LYS A 19 11.71 5.97 2.77
N ILE A 20 11.03 6.45 1.73
CA ILE A 20 10.33 5.59 0.76
C ILE A 20 11.37 4.96 -0.16
N VAL A 21 11.26 3.65 -0.38
CA VAL A 21 12.16 2.87 -1.24
C VAL A 21 11.43 2.14 -2.37
N GLU A 22 10.11 2.07 -2.33
CA GLU A 22 9.29 1.59 -3.46
C GLU A 22 7.90 2.22 -3.42
N VAL A 23 7.28 2.38 -4.60
CA VAL A 23 5.88 2.82 -4.75
C VAL A 23 5.18 1.93 -5.74
N GLY A 24 4.13 1.28 -5.29
CA GLY A 24 3.18 0.53 -6.10
C GLY A 24 1.84 1.25 -6.18
N ILE A 25 1.29 1.41 -7.40
CA ILE A 25 -0.04 1.99 -7.60
C ILE A 25 -0.84 1.13 -8.56
N VAL A 26 -1.99 0.67 -8.10
CA VAL A 26 -2.93 -0.13 -8.88
C VAL A 26 -4.25 0.63 -9.01
N SER A 27 -4.79 0.73 -10.23
CA SER A 27 -6.16 1.18 -10.46
C SER A 27 -7.10 -0.02 -10.39
N LEU A 28 -8.19 0.12 -9.64
CA LEU A 28 -9.24 -0.89 -9.49
C LEU A 28 -10.58 -0.33 -9.97
N ASP A 29 -11.21 -0.98 -10.94
CA ASP A 29 -12.63 -0.73 -11.23
C ASP A 29 -13.50 -1.55 -10.27
N LEU A 30 -14.17 -0.87 -9.35
CA LEU A 30 -15.01 -1.51 -8.33
C LEU A 30 -16.22 -2.24 -8.91
N ALA A 31 -16.71 -1.84 -10.09
CA ALA A 31 -17.85 -2.49 -10.72
C ALA A 31 -17.48 -3.83 -11.36
N THR A 32 -16.39 -3.86 -12.13
CA THR A 32 -15.94 -5.05 -12.86
C THR A 32 -14.96 -5.90 -12.08
N GLY A 33 -14.16 -5.30 -11.20
CA GLY A 33 -13.01 -5.94 -10.52
C GLY A 33 -11.74 -5.93 -11.38
N GLU A 34 -11.76 -5.30 -12.56
CA GLU A 34 -10.57 -5.15 -13.40
C GLU A 34 -9.53 -4.27 -12.71
N LYS A 35 -8.28 -4.67 -12.83
CA LYS A 35 -7.13 -4.00 -12.21
C LYS A 35 -6.06 -3.69 -13.25
N TRP A 36 -5.35 -2.58 -13.04
CA TRP A 36 -4.20 -2.17 -13.85
C TRP A 36 -3.09 -1.64 -12.95
N THR A 37 -1.89 -2.17 -13.07
CA THR A 37 -0.70 -1.58 -12.45
C THR A 37 -0.35 -0.30 -13.20
N LEU A 38 -0.36 0.82 -12.50
CA LEU A 38 -0.04 2.14 -13.03
C LEU A 38 1.36 2.60 -12.68
N MET A 39 1.91 2.09 -11.56
CA MET A 39 3.26 2.37 -11.10
C MET A 39 3.81 1.15 -10.36
N ASP A 40 5.07 0.82 -10.62
CA ASP A 40 5.84 -0.25 -9.98
C ASP A 40 7.30 0.19 -9.99
N GLU A 41 7.67 1.04 -9.02
CA GLU A 41 8.93 1.75 -9.08
C GLU A 41 9.70 1.65 -7.76
N VAL A 42 10.85 1.00 -7.82
CA VAL A 42 11.87 1.12 -6.78
C VAL A 42 12.45 2.52 -6.85
N THR A 43 12.64 3.14 -5.70
CA THR A 43 13.09 4.52 -5.61
C THR A 43 14.05 4.73 -4.42
N HIS A 44 14.66 5.89 -4.36
CA HIS A 44 15.37 6.37 -3.18
C HIS A 44 15.08 7.85 -2.94
N GLU A 45 15.22 8.31 -1.71
CA GLU A 45 15.12 9.72 -1.39
C GLU A 45 16.48 10.38 -1.20
N THR A 46 16.55 11.69 -1.49
CA THR A 46 17.75 12.48 -1.24
C THR A 46 18.19 12.38 0.23
N GLY A 47 19.45 12.13 0.45
CA GLY A 47 20.04 12.02 1.78
C GLY A 47 19.93 10.62 2.41
N ILE A 48 19.33 9.65 1.72
CA ILE A 48 19.34 8.25 2.19
C ILE A 48 20.79 7.74 2.25
N THR A 49 21.18 7.19 3.38
CA THR A 49 22.52 6.62 3.56
C THR A 49 22.52 5.13 3.26
N ARG A 50 23.71 4.61 2.92
CA ARG A 50 23.88 3.17 2.73
C ARG A 50 23.52 2.38 3.98
N GLN A 51 23.90 2.89 5.15
CA GLN A 51 23.64 2.26 6.44
C GLN A 51 22.11 2.16 6.70
N GLU A 52 21.34 3.24 6.47
CA GLU A 52 19.87 3.22 6.63
C GLU A 52 19.22 2.15 5.75
N VAL A 53 19.73 1.99 4.51
CA VAL A 53 19.21 0.96 3.59
C VAL A 53 19.58 -0.44 4.09
N GLU A 54 20.84 -0.67 4.46
CA GLU A 54 21.32 -1.96 4.98
C GLU A 54 20.62 -2.39 6.28
N GLU A 55 20.28 -1.45 7.15
CA GLU A 55 19.59 -1.69 8.43
C GLU A 55 18.06 -1.76 8.29
N SER A 56 17.51 -1.40 7.14
CA SER A 56 16.07 -1.44 6.91
C SER A 56 15.52 -2.86 6.95
N TRP A 57 14.31 -3.02 7.50
CA TRP A 57 13.64 -4.31 7.61
C TRP A 57 13.47 -4.99 6.23
N ILE A 58 13.16 -4.22 5.19
CA ILE A 58 12.92 -4.71 3.83
C ILE A 58 14.18 -5.39 3.22
N VAL A 59 15.37 -4.85 3.51
CA VAL A 59 16.64 -5.40 3.05
C VAL A 59 17.10 -6.55 3.94
N GLN A 60 16.96 -6.42 5.27
CA GLN A 60 17.34 -7.45 6.24
C GLN A 60 16.57 -8.75 6.05
N ASN A 61 15.35 -8.68 5.54
CA ASN A 61 14.53 -9.85 5.24
C ASN A 61 14.63 -10.32 3.77
N GLY A 62 15.48 -9.68 2.97
CA GLY A 62 15.80 -10.13 1.61
C GLY A 62 14.72 -9.81 0.56
N TYR A 63 13.79 -8.90 0.84
CA TYR A 63 12.76 -8.49 -0.11
C TYR A 63 13.30 -7.52 -1.17
N MET A 64 14.28 -6.69 -0.77
CA MET A 64 15.00 -5.77 -1.66
C MET A 64 16.50 -5.82 -1.39
N THR A 65 17.30 -5.40 -2.36
CA THR A 65 18.74 -5.28 -2.22
C THR A 65 19.16 -3.83 -2.07
N VAL A 66 20.29 -3.61 -1.39
CA VAL A 66 20.91 -2.28 -1.27
C VAL A 66 21.19 -1.66 -2.63
N GLU A 67 21.68 -2.47 -3.58
CA GLU A 67 22.03 -2.01 -4.92
C GLU A 67 20.80 -1.62 -5.75
N GLU A 68 19.72 -2.36 -5.61
CA GLU A 68 18.42 -2.06 -6.26
C GLU A 68 17.92 -0.67 -5.83
N ILE A 69 17.89 -0.41 -4.53
CA ILE A 69 17.44 0.88 -3.99
C ILE A 69 18.39 2.00 -4.40
N ARG A 70 19.70 1.81 -4.26
CA ARG A 70 20.69 2.88 -4.54
C ARG A 70 20.85 3.23 -6.00
N ARG A 71 20.54 2.33 -6.93
CA ARG A 71 20.58 2.58 -8.37
C ARG A 71 19.26 3.03 -8.95
N SER A 72 18.19 3.04 -8.15
CA SER A 72 16.87 3.47 -8.57
C SER A 72 16.82 4.97 -8.89
N VAL A 73 15.70 5.42 -9.43
CA VAL A 73 15.42 6.83 -9.67
C VAL A 73 15.01 7.51 -8.36
N ASN A 74 15.43 8.76 -8.17
CA ASN A 74 15.07 9.52 -6.97
C ASN A 74 13.55 9.75 -6.90
N PHE A 75 12.98 9.62 -5.70
CA PHE A 75 11.54 9.77 -5.44
C PHE A 75 10.97 11.11 -5.92
N ASP A 76 11.75 12.20 -5.83
CA ASP A 76 11.30 13.52 -6.28
C ASP A 76 10.97 13.56 -7.78
N VAL A 77 11.57 12.67 -8.59
CA VAL A 77 11.23 12.53 -10.01
C VAL A 77 9.85 11.92 -10.21
N TRP A 78 9.45 11.03 -9.32
CA TRP A 78 8.15 10.34 -9.39
C TRP A 78 6.99 11.14 -8.82
N LYS A 79 7.24 12.10 -7.91
CA LYS A 79 6.18 12.89 -7.26
C LYS A 79 5.16 13.50 -8.22
N PRO A 80 5.56 14.15 -9.33
CA PRO A 80 4.58 14.70 -10.28
C PRO A 80 3.68 13.62 -10.91
N SER A 81 4.25 12.45 -11.21
CA SER A 81 3.51 11.33 -11.79
C SER A 81 2.53 10.72 -10.78
N ILE A 82 2.96 10.54 -9.52
CA ILE A 82 2.11 10.06 -8.42
C ILE A 82 0.94 11.04 -8.23
N GLN A 83 1.21 12.34 -8.16
CA GLN A 83 0.15 13.34 -8.00
C GLN A 83 -0.81 13.35 -9.19
N ALA A 84 -0.30 13.22 -10.42
CA ALA A 84 -1.13 13.16 -11.61
C ALA A 84 -2.04 11.92 -11.63
N LEU A 85 -1.54 10.76 -11.21
CA LEU A 85 -2.36 9.55 -11.07
C LEU A 85 -3.50 9.75 -10.06
N ILE A 86 -3.21 10.36 -8.91
CA ILE A 86 -4.22 10.68 -7.89
C ILE A 86 -5.26 11.66 -8.45
N ASP A 87 -4.81 12.69 -9.17
CA ASP A 87 -5.71 13.70 -9.75
C ASP A 87 -6.62 13.14 -10.86
N LEU A 88 -6.15 12.15 -11.61
CA LEU A 88 -6.90 11.45 -12.65
C LEU A 88 -7.92 10.43 -12.09
N HIS A 89 -7.86 10.13 -10.79
CA HIS A 89 -8.79 9.21 -10.11
C HIS A 89 -9.65 9.94 -9.08
N PRO A 90 -10.64 10.73 -9.53
CA PRO A 90 -11.47 11.56 -8.64
C PRO A 90 -12.36 10.72 -7.70
N ASP A 91 -12.53 9.43 -7.99
CA ASP A 91 -13.26 8.50 -7.13
C ASP A 91 -12.52 8.20 -5.82
N GLY A 92 -11.21 8.50 -5.76
CA GLY A 92 -10.40 8.48 -4.55
C GLY A 92 -9.33 7.39 -4.53
N ALA A 93 -8.57 7.38 -3.43
CA ALA A 93 -7.49 6.43 -3.19
C ALA A 93 -7.57 5.82 -1.79
N THR A 94 -7.00 4.61 -1.64
CA THR A 94 -6.79 3.95 -0.36
C THR A 94 -5.48 3.14 -0.39
N ALA A 95 -5.10 2.58 0.76
CA ALA A 95 -4.02 1.63 0.98
C ALA A 95 -4.47 0.64 2.06
N PHE A 96 -3.90 -0.54 2.17
CA PHE A 96 -4.37 -1.53 3.14
C PHE A 96 -4.25 -1.01 4.58
N ASN A 97 -3.09 -0.48 4.95
CA ASN A 97 -2.91 0.31 6.17
C ASN A 97 -2.82 1.80 5.81
N ARG A 98 -3.92 2.37 5.29
CA ARG A 98 -3.97 3.70 4.67
C ARG A 98 -3.24 4.79 5.44
N LYS A 99 -3.34 4.77 6.77
CA LYS A 99 -2.68 5.79 7.57
C LYS A 99 -1.17 5.78 7.37
N PHE A 100 -0.56 4.60 7.34
CA PHE A 100 0.88 4.45 7.14
C PHE A 100 1.31 5.04 5.79
N ASP A 101 0.80 4.51 4.71
CA ASP A 101 1.18 4.90 3.35
C ASP A 101 0.92 6.38 3.08
N PHE A 102 -0.27 6.83 3.47
CA PHE A 102 -0.67 8.22 3.21
C PHE A 102 0.07 9.23 4.07
N ASP A 103 0.43 8.90 5.31
CA ASP A 103 1.24 9.79 6.13
C ASP A 103 2.64 9.99 5.53
N PHE A 104 3.27 8.93 5.00
CA PHE A 104 4.53 9.02 4.27
C PHE A 104 4.42 9.89 3.02
N LEU A 105 3.43 9.65 2.18
CA LEU A 105 3.21 10.40 0.93
C LEU A 105 2.85 11.87 1.19
N LYS A 106 1.99 12.13 2.17
CA LYS A 106 1.63 13.51 2.58
C LYS A 106 2.83 14.28 3.13
N HIS A 107 3.68 13.63 3.92
CA HIS A 107 4.91 14.26 4.43
C HIS A 107 5.83 14.69 3.29
N ARG A 108 5.73 14.06 2.12
CA ARG A 108 6.46 14.40 0.89
C ARG A 108 5.72 15.34 -0.05
N GLY A 109 4.59 15.88 0.40
CA GLY A 109 3.81 16.88 -0.33
C GLY A 109 2.78 16.32 -1.31
N ILE A 110 2.51 15.02 -1.29
CA ILE A 110 1.41 14.43 -2.08
C ILE A 110 0.08 14.80 -1.44
N VAL A 111 -0.87 15.23 -2.25
CA VAL A 111 -2.20 15.69 -1.83
C VAL A 111 -3.27 14.71 -2.30
N PHE A 112 -4.05 14.19 -1.37
CA PHE A 112 -5.21 13.34 -1.65
C PHE A 112 -6.49 14.17 -1.58
N LYS A 113 -7.20 14.31 -2.70
CA LYS A 113 -8.49 14.99 -2.77
C LYS A 113 -9.60 14.20 -2.10
N LYS A 114 -9.52 12.88 -2.18
CA LYS A 114 -10.48 11.95 -1.58
C LYS A 114 -9.77 10.71 -1.04
N GLU A 115 -9.78 10.59 0.27
CA GLU A 115 -9.28 9.41 0.96
C GLU A 115 -10.44 8.45 1.23
N LEU A 116 -10.31 7.22 0.76
CA LEU A 116 -11.31 6.18 0.95
C LEU A 116 -11.11 5.44 2.29
N PRO A 117 -12.08 4.64 2.74
CA PRO A 117 -11.92 3.84 3.96
C PRO A 117 -10.65 2.99 3.95
N CYS A 118 -10.08 2.74 5.14
CA CYS A 118 -8.93 1.86 5.31
C CYS A 118 -9.40 0.39 5.23
N PRO A 119 -8.91 -0.42 4.27
CA PRO A 119 -9.33 -1.82 4.13
C PRO A 119 -8.96 -2.68 5.34
N MET A 120 -7.81 -2.43 5.98
CA MET A 120 -7.41 -3.12 7.22
C MET A 120 -8.46 -2.94 8.33
N LEU A 121 -8.90 -1.71 8.55
CA LEU A 121 -9.92 -1.43 9.56
C LEU A 121 -11.28 -2.01 9.18
N ALA A 122 -11.66 -1.89 7.90
CA ALA A 122 -12.91 -2.46 7.40
C ALA A 122 -12.95 -4.00 7.48
N SER A 123 -11.79 -4.66 7.34
CA SER A 123 -11.67 -6.13 7.43
C SER A 123 -11.68 -6.65 8.87
N THR A 124 -11.40 -5.82 9.88
CA THR A 124 -11.17 -6.26 11.26
C THR A 124 -12.34 -7.03 11.84
N ASP A 125 -13.55 -6.45 11.74
CA ASP A 125 -14.78 -7.08 12.29
C ASP A 125 -15.34 -8.19 11.38
N ILE A 126 -14.81 -8.31 10.17
CA ILE A 126 -15.19 -9.35 9.21
C ILE A 126 -14.32 -10.59 9.39
N CYS A 127 -13.00 -10.42 9.40
CA CYS A 127 -12.03 -11.49 9.58
C CYS A 127 -12.06 -12.06 11.02
N LYS A 128 -12.40 -11.24 12.02
CA LYS A 128 -12.54 -11.63 13.44
C LYS A 128 -11.35 -12.40 13.98
N LEU A 129 -10.13 -12.00 13.55
CA LEU A 129 -8.92 -12.65 14.02
C LEU A 129 -8.71 -12.40 15.52
N PRO A 130 -8.33 -13.43 16.30
CA PRO A 130 -8.14 -13.29 17.73
C PRO A 130 -7.07 -12.23 18.05
N GLY A 131 -7.43 -11.27 18.86
CA GLY A 131 -6.56 -10.22 19.38
C GLY A 131 -6.40 -10.31 20.88
N LYS A 132 -5.79 -9.31 21.49
CA LYS A 132 -5.62 -9.21 22.94
C LYS A 132 -6.90 -8.72 23.62
N PHE A 133 -7.12 -9.15 24.85
CA PHE A 133 -8.22 -8.68 25.72
C PHE A 133 -9.64 -8.89 25.13
N GLY A 134 -9.83 -9.98 24.38
CA GLY A 134 -11.15 -10.31 23.80
C GLY A 134 -11.57 -9.42 22.62
N LYS A 135 -10.70 -8.58 22.12
CA LYS A 135 -10.89 -7.79 20.89
C LYS A 135 -10.32 -8.51 19.67
N TYR A 136 -10.80 -8.14 18.49
CA TYR A 136 -10.18 -8.58 17.25
C TYR A 136 -8.90 -7.77 16.97
N LYS A 137 -7.87 -8.42 16.43
CA LYS A 137 -6.67 -7.71 15.92
C LYS A 137 -6.94 -7.18 14.52
N TRP A 138 -6.23 -6.15 14.14
CA TRP A 138 -6.12 -5.73 12.75
C TRP A 138 -5.47 -6.86 11.94
N PRO A 139 -6.08 -7.31 10.84
CA PRO A 139 -5.46 -8.31 9.99
C PRO A 139 -4.26 -7.72 9.25
N LYS A 140 -3.29 -8.58 8.94
CA LYS A 140 -2.32 -8.28 7.88
C LYS A 140 -3.01 -8.39 6.52
N ALA A 141 -2.42 -7.83 5.45
CA ALA A 141 -3.00 -7.92 4.11
C ALA A 141 -3.13 -9.38 3.66
N GLU A 142 -2.10 -10.22 3.87
CA GLU A 142 -2.15 -11.66 3.58
C GLU A 142 -3.25 -12.40 4.35
N GLU A 143 -3.49 -12.03 5.63
CA GLU A 143 -4.54 -12.65 6.44
C GLU A 143 -5.94 -12.29 5.93
N ALA A 144 -6.17 -11.01 5.58
CA ALA A 144 -7.42 -10.55 5.00
C ALA A 144 -7.65 -11.19 3.63
N TRP A 145 -6.62 -11.21 2.78
CA TRP A 145 -6.72 -11.80 1.44
C TRP A 145 -7.08 -13.28 1.51
N ASN A 146 -6.38 -14.08 2.34
CA ASN A 146 -6.65 -15.51 2.52
C ASN A 146 -8.03 -15.78 3.15
N PHE A 147 -8.56 -14.84 3.94
CA PHE A 147 -9.92 -14.93 4.45
C PHE A 147 -10.96 -14.82 3.33
N PHE A 148 -10.79 -13.87 2.40
CA PHE A 148 -11.72 -13.67 1.28
C PHE A 148 -11.54 -14.70 0.16
N TYR A 149 -10.33 -15.24 0.00
CA TYR A 149 -9.95 -16.18 -1.06
C TYR A 149 -9.33 -17.46 -0.47
N PRO A 150 -10.12 -18.27 0.24
CA PRO A 150 -9.61 -19.44 0.93
C PRO A 150 -9.04 -20.49 -0.05
N GLY A 151 -7.91 -21.08 0.33
CA GLY A 151 -7.25 -22.14 -0.44
C GLY A 151 -6.13 -21.67 -1.40
N ALA A 152 -5.91 -20.37 -1.53
CA ALA A 152 -4.84 -19.83 -2.37
C ALA A 152 -3.50 -19.62 -1.64
N ASP A 153 -3.52 -19.57 -0.31
CA ASP A 153 -2.33 -19.43 0.57
C ASP A 153 -1.37 -18.31 0.15
N TYR A 154 -1.95 -17.12 -0.11
CA TYR A 154 -1.19 -15.92 -0.48
C TYR A 154 -0.24 -15.50 0.65
N LYS A 155 0.96 -15.08 0.27
CA LYS A 155 1.96 -14.45 1.13
C LYS A 155 2.38 -13.12 0.53
N GLU A 156 2.39 -12.07 1.36
CA GLU A 156 2.92 -10.77 0.97
C GLU A 156 4.36 -10.91 0.49
N LYS A 157 4.65 -10.28 -0.64
CA LYS A 157 5.99 -10.25 -1.21
C LYS A 157 6.80 -9.04 -0.73
N HIS A 158 6.16 -8.11 -0.06
CA HIS A 158 6.74 -6.83 0.31
C HIS A 158 7.34 -6.12 -0.90
N ARG A 159 6.49 -6.04 -1.96
CA ARG A 159 6.76 -5.35 -3.21
C ARG A 159 5.53 -4.53 -3.57
N GLY A 160 5.69 -3.21 -3.60
CA GLY A 160 4.60 -2.25 -3.65
C GLY A 160 3.50 -2.55 -4.67
N ALA A 161 3.85 -2.83 -5.93
CA ALA A 161 2.82 -3.11 -6.95
C ALA A 161 2.17 -4.49 -6.79
N ASP A 162 2.92 -5.52 -6.37
CA ASP A 162 2.35 -6.86 -6.12
C ASP A 162 1.40 -6.83 -4.93
N ASP A 163 1.79 -6.15 -3.84
CA ASP A 163 0.97 -6.06 -2.64
C ASP A 163 -0.26 -5.19 -2.89
N ALA A 164 -0.13 -4.02 -3.53
CA ALA A 164 -1.28 -3.21 -3.96
C ALA A 164 -2.26 -3.98 -4.87
N TRP A 165 -1.75 -4.90 -5.71
CA TRP A 165 -2.57 -5.75 -6.57
C TRP A 165 -3.46 -6.71 -5.76
N HIS A 166 -2.92 -7.33 -4.71
CA HIS A 166 -3.65 -8.24 -3.84
C HIS A 166 -4.54 -7.47 -2.84
N GLU A 167 -4.11 -6.32 -2.37
CA GLU A 167 -4.93 -5.41 -1.57
C GLU A 167 -6.18 -4.95 -2.33
N ALA A 168 -6.05 -4.71 -3.64
CA ALA A 168 -7.18 -4.38 -4.50
C ALA A 168 -8.25 -5.49 -4.51
N ASP A 169 -7.85 -6.76 -4.43
CA ASP A 169 -8.79 -7.88 -4.30
C ASP A 169 -9.55 -7.82 -2.97
N VAL A 170 -8.87 -7.51 -1.87
CA VAL A 170 -9.51 -7.32 -0.56
C VAL A 170 -10.52 -6.17 -0.61
N VAL A 171 -10.13 -5.02 -1.18
CA VAL A 171 -11.02 -3.86 -1.35
C VAL A 171 -12.24 -4.24 -2.18
N ARG A 172 -12.05 -4.98 -3.28
CA ARG A 172 -13.16 -5.45 -4.13
C ARG A 172 -14.11 -6.38 -3.37
N ALA A 173 -13.57 -7.32 -2.60
CA ALA A 173 -14.38 -8.24 -1.78
C ALA A 173 -15.19 -7.48 -0.72
N LEU A 174 -14.59 -6.53 -0.04
CA LEU A 174 -15.26 -5.65 0.92
C LEU A 174 -16.37 -4.81 0.26
N TYR A 175 -16.10 -4.25 -0.92
CA TYR A 175 -17.06 -3.44 -1.67
C TYR A 175 -18.28 -4.25 -2.09
N VAL A 176 -18.08 -5.44 -2.67
CA VAL A 176 -19.18 -6.33 -3.08
C VAL A 176 -20.06 -6.74 -1.90
N GLN A 177 -19.49 -6.90 -0.72
CA GLN A 177 -20.21 -7.22 0.51
C GLN A 177 -20.85 -6.00 1.18
N GLY A 178 -20.70 -4.79 0.63
CA GLY A 178 -21.23 -3.55 1.20
C GLY A 178 -20.46 -3.01 2.41
N ASN A 179 -19.27 -3.54 2.66
CA ASN A 179 -18.41 -3.17 3.81
C ASN A 179 -17.34 -2.12 3.47
N PHE A 180 -17.21 -1.74 2.19
CA PHE A 180 -16.36 -0.65 1.73
C PHE A 180 -17.24 0.42 1.07
N LYS A 181 -17.60 1.44 1.84
CA LYS A 181 -18.55 2.50 1.40
C LYS A 181 -17.76 3.71 0.89
N ILE A 182 -18.00 4.06 -0.37
CA ILE A 182 -17.50 5.28 -0.98
C ILE A 182 -18.59 6.34 -0.82
N GLN A 183 -18.32 7.30 0.06
CA GLN A 183 -19.21 8.47 0.26
C GLN A 183 -18.90 9.56 -0.76
#